data_243b1b0e85a4e3a302e468bf5d73d074
#
_entry.id   243b1b0e85a4e3a302e468bf5d73d074
#
_cell.length_a   1.000
_cell.length_b   1.000
_cell.length_c   1.000
_cell.angle_alpha   90.00
_cell.angle_beta   90.00
_cell.angle_gamma   90.00
#
_symmetry.space_group_name_H-M   'P 1'
#
loop_
_entity.id
_entity.type
_entity.pdbx_description
1 polymer ?
#
loop_
_entity_poly.entity_id
_entity_poly.type
_entity_poly.pdbx_seq_one_letter_code
_entity_poly.pdbx_strand_id
1 'polypeptide(L)'
;MSGLIEVVGRWWQTPDQFHTFSRYLEDRGFFTACRVLVGGTAFWMGLVLLSARFSDVGPQGTLWRAVNLTVIVLCLGAALVWWVFPPTPLWSYTFVVGSDIAIAAAAATDSEPLGRLIACVVFASIGGYIAFFHNPKLQVGHLVFASMVTVLSGWTLLFGPAADVG
;
A
#
# COMPACT_ATOMS: atom_id res chain seq x y z
N MET A 1 9.08 32.15 12.15
CA MET A 1 8.41 31.51 10.98
C MET A 1 9.37 31.20 9.82
N SER A 2 10.46 31.97 9.60
CA SER A 2 11.45 31.75 8.53
C SER A 2 12.15 30.38 8.58
N GLY A 3 12.53 29.90 9.77
CA GLY A 3 13.22 28.61 9.92
C GLY A 3 12.39 27.38 9.55
N LEU A 4 11.08 27.39 9.80
CA LEU A 4 10.21 26.24 9.46
C LEU A 4 10.02 26.12 7.93
N ILE A 5 9.87 27.25 7.24
CA ILE A 5 9.75 27.27 5.76
C ILE A 5 11.04 26.74 5.12
N GLU A 6 12.20 27.12 5.68
CA GLU A 6 13.49 26.64 5.18
C GLU A 6 13.70 25.13 5.41
N VAL A 7 13.29 24.61 6.57
CA VAL A 7 13.34 23.17 6.86
C VAL A 7 12.43 22.40 5.92
N VAL A 8 11.19 22.84 5.74
CA VAL A 8 10.23 22.21 4.81
C VAL A 8 10.74 22.29 3.38
N GLY A 9 11.32 23.44 2.97
CA GLY A 9 11.89 23.60 1.62
C GLY A 9 13.05 22.63 1.37
N ARG A 10 13.96 22.47 2.32
CA ARG A 10 15.06 21.50 2.22
C ARG A 10 14.56 20.07 2.17
N TRP A 11 13.60 19.71 3.03
CA TRP A 11 12.98 18.39 3.01
C TRP A 11 12.31 18.09 1.67
N TRP A 12 11.56 19.05 1.10
CA TRP A 12 10.90 18.91 -0.20
C TRP A 12 11.86 18.70 -1.37
N GLN A 13 13.08 19.19 -1.26
CA GLN A 13 14.14 19.05 -2.26
C GLN A 13 15.01 17.81 -2.05
N THR A 14 14.75 17.01 -1.01
CA THR A 14 15.51 15.77 -0.78
C THR A 14 15.36 14.84 -1.99
N PRO A 15 16.48 14.38 -2.58
CA PRO A 15 16.45 13.47 -3.71
C PRO A 15 15.92 12.09 -3.29
N ASP A 16 15.63 11.26 -4.28
CA ASP A 16 15.25 9.87 -4.06
C ASP A 16 16.38 9.11 -3.35
N GLN A 17 16.03 8.39 -2.30
CA GLN A 17 16.97 7.71 -1.41
C GLN A 17 17.21 6.25 -1.80
N PHE A 18 16.54 5.72 -2.83
CA PHE A 18 16.55 4.31 -3.17
C PHE A 18 17.97 3.72 -3.26
N HIS A 19 18.85 4.35 -4.04
CA HIS A 19 20.21 3.85 -4.21
C HIS A 19 21.06 3.98 -2.94
N THR A 20 20.90 5.09 -2.21
CA THR A 20 21.65 5.34 -0.97
C THR A 20 21.27 4.35 0.10
N PHE A 21 19.96 4.16 0.30
CA PHE A 21 19.45 3.28 1.33
C PHE A 21 19.64 1.79 0.97
N SER A 22 19.46 1.40 -0.28
CA SER A 22 19.74 0.04 -0.74
C SER A 22 21.19 -0.35 -0.51
N ARG A 23 22.14 0.54 -0.85
CA ARG A 23 23.57 0.31 -0.61
C ARG A 23 23.87 0.20 0.89
N TYR A 24 23.29 1.06 1.71
CA TYR A 24 23.43 0.96 3.17
C TYR A 24 22.96 -0.39 3.71
N LEU A 25 21.83 -0.91 3.21
CA LEU A 25 21.32 -2.23 3.59
C LEU A 25 22.22 -3.36 3.10
N GLU A 26 22.79 -3.24 1.90
CA GLU A 26 23.77 -4.21 1.34
C GLU A 26 25.03 -4.28 2.20
N ASP A 27 25.63 -3.13 2.52
CA ASP A 27 26.83 -3.02 3.34
C ASP A 27 26.65 -3.62 4.75
N ARG A 28 25.40 -3.60 5.26
CA ARG A 28 25.03 -4.19 6.56
C ARG A 28 24.51 -5.62 6.48
N GLY A 29 24.38 -6.20 5.29
CA GLY A 29 23.83 -7.54 5.08
C GLY A 29 22.30 -7.64 5.28
N PHE A 30 21.57 -6.52 5.41
CA PHE A 30 20.12 -6.50 5.64
C PHE A 30 19.29 -6.44 4.36
N PHE A 31 19.89 -6.28 3.21
CA PHE A 31 19.17 -6.11 1.94
C PHE A 31 18.26 -7.31 1.62
N THR A 32 18.77 -8.53 1.79
CA THR A 32 17.96 -9.74 1.58
C THR A 32 16.80 -9.84 2.57
N ALA A 33 17.04 -9.52 3.85
CA ALA A 33 15.99 -9.52 4.86
C ALA A 33 14.88 -8.50 4.53
N CYS A 34 15.26 -7.31 4.08
CA CYS A 34 14.31 -6.28 3.63
C CYS A 34 13.47 -6.78 2.43
N ARG A 35 14.08 -7.41 1.44
CA ARG A 35 13.38 -8.00 0.29
C ARG A 35 12.39 -9.08 0.72
N VAL A 36 12.81 -9.97 1.62
CA VAL A 36 11.93 -11.03 2.15
C VAL A 36 10.76 -10.43 2.91
N LEU A 37 10.99 -9.37 3.69
CA LEU A 37 9.94 -8.69 4.44
C LEU A 37 8.91 -8.03 3.51
N VAL A 38 9.37 -7.26 2.51
CA VAL A 38 8.48 -6.58 1.56
C VAL A 38 7.69 -7.59 0.73
N GLY A 39 8.37 -8.61 0.18
CA GLY A 39 7.71 -9.69 -0.54
C GLY A 39 6.74 -10.49 0.35
N GLY A 40 7.13 -10.73 1.61
CA GLY A 40 6.29 -11.40 2.62
C GLY A 40 5.02 -10.62 2.92
N THR A 41 5.10 -9.30 3.05
CA THR A 41 3.92 -8.44 3.25
C THR A 41 2.97 -8.53 2.06
N ALA A 42 3.48 -8.45 0.83
CA ALA A 42 2.66 -8.61 -0.37
C ALA A 42 2.03 -10.01 -0.46
N PHE A 43 2.76 -11.06 -0.12
CA PHE A 43 2.27 -12.43 -0.08
C PHE A 43 1.13 -12.60 0.93
N TRP A 44 1.29 -12.10 2.16
CA TRP A 44 0.27 -12.14 3.19
C TRP A 44 -0.99 -11.38 2.78
N MET A 45 -0.85 -10.21 2.15
CA MET A 45 -2.00 -9.48 1.59
C MET A 45 -2.75 -10.32 0.56
N GLY A 46 -2.04 -11.00 -0.34
CA GLY A 46 -2.64 -11.93 -1.30
C GLY A 46 -3.43 -13.06 -0.62
N LEU A 47 -2.87 -13.65 0.45
CA LEU A 47 -3.55 -14.70 1.23
C LEU A 47 -4.79 -14.18 1.97
N VAL A 48 -4.72 -13.00 2.58
CA VAL A 48 -5.88 -12.37 3.25
C VAL A 48 -7.00 -12.12 2.25
N LEU A 49 -6.70 -11.55 1.08
CA LEU A 49 -7.70 -11.32 0.03
C LEU A 49 -8.26 -12.63 -0.54
N LEU A 50 -7.43 -13.67 -0.63
CA LEU A 50 -7.87 -15.00 -1.04
C LEU A 50 -8.82 -15.61 0.00
N SER A 51 -8.53 -15.49 1.30
CA SER A 51 -9.42 -15.97 2.36
C SER A 51 -10.74 -15.22 2.40
N ALA A 52 -10.72 -13.89 2.21
CA ALA A 52 -11.93 -13.07 2.13
C ALA A 52 -12.88 -13.50 1.00
N ARG A 53 -12.35 -14.10 -0.08
CA ARG A 53 -13.15 -14.61 -1.18
C ARG A 53 -14.11 -15.74 -0.79
N PHE A 54 -13.81 -16.46 0.28
CA PHE A 54 -14.60 -17.55 0.81
C PHE A 54 -15.50 -17.13 1.99
N SER A 55 -15.47 -15.84 2.34
CA SER A 55 -16.29 -15.27 3.40
C SER A 55 -17.59 -14.68 2.83
N ASP A 56 -18.65 -14.71 3.64
CA ASP A 56 -19.97 -14.12 3.29
C ASP A 56 -19.89 -12.59 3.13
N VAL A 57 -18.92 -11.94 3.79
CA VAL A 57 -18.66 -10.49 3.71
C VAL A 57 -17.67 -10.13 2.58
N GLY A 58 -17.15 -11.10 1.86
CA GLY A 58 -16.22 -10.91 0.76
C GLY A 58 -16.86 -10.29 -0.48
N PRO A 59 -16.11 -10.21 -1.60
CA PRO A 59 -16.53 -9.52 -2.82
C PRO A 59 -17.81 -10.12 -3.40
N GLN A 60 -18.84 -9.30 -3.55
CA GLN A 60 -20.15 -9.69 -4.08
C GLN A 60 -20.28 -9.32 -5.55
N GLY A 61 -20.85 -10.23 -6.35
CA GLY A 61 -21.04 -10.05 -7.80
C GLY A 61 -19.78 -10.30 -8.64
N THR A 62 -20.00 -10.52 -9.95
CA THR A 62 -18.95 -10.96 -10.87
C THR A 62 -17.82 -9.95 -11.03
N LEU A 63 -18.15 -8.65 -11.11
CA LEU A 63 -17.16 -7.58 -11.29
C LEU A 63 -16.20 -7.53 -10.10
N TRP A 64 -16.72 -7.45 -8.88
CA TRP A 64 -15.90 -7.31 -7.66
C TRP A 64 -15.09 -8.57 -7.37
N ARG A 65 -15.62 -9.74 -7.71
CA ARG A 65 -14.87 -11.01 -7.68
C ARG A 65 -13.72 -11.03 -8.67
N ALA A 66 -13.89 -10.45 -9.86
CA ALA A 66 -12.81 -10.32 -10.84
C ALA A 66 -11.74 -9.33 -10.38
N VAL A 67 -12.14 -8.15 -9.86
CA VAL A 67 -11.21 -7.16 -9.29
C VAL A 67 -10.41 -7.78 -8.14
N ASN A 68 -11.05 -8.42 -7.19
CA ASN A 68 -10.39 -9.09 -6.08
C ASN A 68 -9.37 -10.14 -6.57
N LEU A 69 -9.74 -10.99 -7.53
CA LEU A 69 -8.83 -11.98 -8.10
C LEU A 69 -7.61 -11.31 -8.76
N THR A 70 -7.82 -10.22 -9.49
CA THR A 70 -6.74 -9.45 -10.10
C THR A 70 -5.77 -8.93 -9.03
N VAL A 71 -6.29 -8.35 -7.94
CA VAL A 71 -5.45 -7.87 -6.83
C VAL A 71 -4.67 -9.00 -6.18
N ILE A 72 -5.29 -10.17 -5.96
CA ILE A 72 -4.60 -11.36 -5.43
C ILE A 72 -3.41 -11.74 -6.32
N VAL A 73 -3.65 -11.85 -7.63
CA VAL A 73 -2.60 -12.20 -8.60
C VAL A 73 -1.47 -11.18 -8.61
N LEU A 74 -1.80 -9.88 -8.54
CA LEU A 74 -0.81 -8.81 -8.45
C LEU A 74 0.00 -8.88 -7.15
N CYS A 75 -0.62 -9.14 -6.01
CA CYS A 75 0.07 -9.28 -4.73
C CYS A 75 1.03 -10.47 -4.74
N LEU A 76 0.58 -11.65 -5.20
CA LEU A 76 1.41 -12.85 -5.28
C LEU A 76 2.54 -12.69 -6.32
N GLY A 77 2.26 -12.07 -7.45
CA GLY A 77 3.24 -11.73 -8.47
C GLY A 77 4.30 -10.75 -7.95
N ALA A 78 3.88 -9.70 -7.24
CA ALA A 78 4.79 -8.75 -6.62
C ALA A 78 5.68 -9.44 -5.56
N ALA A 79 5.12 -10.31 -4.72
CA ALA A 79 5.88 -11.08 -3.75
C ALA A 79 6.97 -11.92 -4.43
N LEU A 80 6.60 -12.65 -5.49
CA LEU A 80 7.55 -13.47 -6.26
C LEU A 80 8.67 -12.63 -6.87
N VAL A 81 8.33 -11.49 -7.48
CA VAL A 81 9.32 -10.59 -8.08
C VAL A 81 10.28 -10.05 -7.02
N TRP A 82 9.79 -9.65 -5.83
CA TRP A 82 10.64 -9.19 -4.73
C TRP A 82 11.58 -10.28 -4.21
N TRP A 83 11.16 -11.54 -4.19
CA TRP A 83 11.99 -12.64 -3.72
C TRP A 83 13.04 -13.09 -4.75
N VAL A 84 12.68 -13.07 -6.03
CA VAL A 84 13.55 -13.60 -7.10
C VAL A 84 14.51 -12.54 -7.65
N PHE A 85 14.02 -11.32 -7.91
CA PHE A 85 14.80 -10.29 -8.58
C PHE A 85 15.23 -9.17 -7.63
N PRO A 86 16.46 -8.63 -7.78
CA PRO A 86 16.85 -7.42 -7.05
C PRO A 86 15.98 -6.24 -7.53
N PRO A 87 15.42 -5.45 -6.58
CA PRO A 87 14.58 -4.33 -6.94
C PRO A 87 15.40 -3.24 -7.64
N THR A 88 14.82 -2.68 -8.70
CA THR A 88 15.31 -1.47 -9.37
C THR A 88 14.50 -0.26 -8.90
N PRO A 89 14.98 0.98 -9.07
CA PRO A 89 14.20 2.17 -8.73
C PRO A 89 12.84 2.21 -9.44
N LEU A 90 12.81 1.89 -10.73
CA LEU A 90 11.57 1.84 -11.50
C LEU A 90 10.59 0.80 -10.95
N TRP A 91 11.09 -0.39 -10.62
CA TRP A 91 10.28 -1.44 -10.00
C TRP A 91 9.73 -1.01 -8.65
N SER A 92 10.57 -0.34 -7.83
CA SER A 92 10.16 0.19 -6.54
C SER A 92 9.05 1.24 -6.65
N TYR A 93 9.15 2.18 -7.60
CA TYR A 93 8.07 3.14 -7.88
C TYR A 93 6.79 2.44 -8.35
N THR A 94 6.90 1.48 -9.28
CA THR A 94 5.76 0.72 -9.78
C THR A 94 5.09 -0.07 -8.66
N PHE A 95 5.87 -0.65 -7.76
CA PHE A 95 5.38 -1.35 -6.58
C PHE A 95 4.58 -0.42 -5.66
N VAL A 96 5.08 0.78 -5.37
CA VAL A 96 4.37 1.76 -4.52
C VAL A 96 3.03 2.16 -5.14
N VAL A 97 3.05 2.64 -6.39
CA VAL A 97 1.81 3.07 -7.07
C VAL A 97 0.84 1.92 -7.27
N GLY A 98 1.35 0.75 -7.65
CA GLY A 98 0.55 -0.47 -7.80
C GLY A 98 -0.06 -0.92 -6.48
N SER A 99 0.67 -0.82 -5.36
CA SER A 99 0.17 -1.14 -4.03
C SER A 99 -0.93 -0.19 -3.59
N ASP A 100 -0.78 1.12 -3.83
CA ASP A 100 -1.80 2.11 -3.52
C ASP A 100 -3.12 1.80 -4.25
N ILE A 101 -3.05 1.53 -5.54
CA ILE A 101 -4.20 1.15 -6.35
C ILE A 101 -4.80 -0.19 -5.87
N ALA A 102 -3.94 -1.18 -5.56
CA ALA A 102 -4.39 -2.49 -5.09
C ALA A 102 -5.10 -2.41 -3.74
N ILE A 103 -4.60 -1.61 -2.79
CA ILE A 103 -5.23 -1.39 -1.48
C ILE A 103 -6.59 -0.69 -1.67
N ALA A 104 -6.67 0.35 -2.50
CA ALA A 104 -7.93 1.02 -2.79
C ALA A 104 -8.94 0.08 -3.45
N ALA A 105 -8.51 -0.74 -4.40
CA ALA A 105 -9.34 -1.75 -5.04
C ALA A 105 -9.80 -2.83 -4.04
N ALA A 106 -8.91 -3.31 -3.17
CA ALA A 106 -9.24 -4.27 -2.11
C ALA A 106 -10.29 -3.68 -1.16
N ALA A 107 -10.10 -2.46 -0.68
CA ALA A 107 -11.08 -1.76 0.15
C ALA A 107 -12.44 -1.63 -0.56
N ALA A 108 -12.47 -1.32 -1.86
CA ALA A 108 -13.70 -1.20 -2.63
C ALA A 108 -14.42 -2.53 -2.86
N THR A 109 -13.71 -3.67 -2.81
CA THR A 109 -14.32 -5.01 -2.98
C THR A 109 -14.98 -5.55 -1.71
N ASP A 110 -14.63 -5.01 -0.55
CA ASP A 110 -15.23 -5.43 0.71
C ASP A 110 -16.67 -4.89 0.82
N SER A 111 -17.60 -5.78 1.15
CA SER A 111 -19.02 -5.39 1.33
C SER A 111 -19.27 -4.69 2.65
N GLU A 112 -18.41 -4.92 3.66
CA GLU A 112 -18.53 -4.31 4.98
C GLU A 112 -17.72 -3.01 5.10
N PRO A 113 -18.34 -1.90 5.56
CA PRO A 113 -17.64 -0.63 5.73
C PRO A 113 -16.47 -0.68 6.70
N LEU A 114 -16.55 -1.49 7.76
CA LEU A 114 -15.47 -1.68 8.72
C LEU A 114 -14.28 -2.41 8.07
N GLY A 115 -14.54 -3.43 7.24
CA GLY A 115 -13.51 -4.15 6.48
C GLY A 115 -12.73 -3.21 5.55
N ARG A 116 -13.43 -2.27 4.89
CA ARG A 116 -12.81 -1.23 4.06
C ARG A 116 -11.81 -0.37 4.84
N LEU A 117 -12.19 0.07 6.05
CA LEU A 117 -11.29 0.86 6.91
C LEU A 117 -10.08 0.04 7.37
N ILE A 118 -10.29 -1.23 7.73
CA ILE A 118 -9.19 -2.13 8.10
C ILE A 118 -8.22 -2.30 6.94
N ALA A 119 -8.71 -2.46 5.71
CA ALA A 119 -7.85 -2.53 4.53
C ALA A 119 -7.00 -1.25 4.36
N CYS A 120 -7.52 -0.08 4.70
CA CYS A 120 -6.77 1.18 4.63
C CYS A 120 -5.57 1.24 5.60
N VAL A 121 -5.52 0.44 6.67
CA VAL A 121 -4.36 0.39 7.58
C VAL A 121 -3.09 -0.05 6.83
N VAL A 122 -3.23 -0.81 5.76
CA VAL A 122 -2.10 -1.28 4.93
C VAL A 122 -1.35 -0.12 4.26
N PHE A 123 -2.00 1.02 4.02
CA PHE A 123 -1.32 2.23 3.52
C PHE A 123 -0.16 2.66 4.44
N ALA A 124 -0.27 2.45 5.76
CA ALA A 124 0.82 2.80 6.68
C ALA A 124 2.11 2.02 6.38
N SER A 125 2.01 0.76 5.95
CA SER A 125 3.16 -0.05 5.58
C SER A 125 3.84 0.47 4.32
N ILE A 126 3.06 0.89 3.32
CA ILE A 126 3.59 1.50 2.09
C ILE A 126 4.20 2.87 2.39
N GLY A 127 3.54 3.68 3.24
CA GLY A 127 4.08 4.97 3.70
C GLY A 127 5.42 4.82 4.41
N GLY A 128 5.58 3.81 5.27
CA GLY A 128 6.86 3.46 5.88
C GLY A 128 7.93 3.10 4.86
N TYR A 129 7.59 2.27 3.88
CA TYR A 129 8.50 1.92 2.79
C TYR A 129 8.96 3.15 2.00
N ILE A 130 8.02 4.03 1.59
CA ILE A 130 8.33 5.26 0.85
C ILE A 130 9.27 6.17 1.67
N ALA A 131 9.04 6.32 2.96
CA ALA A 131 9.83 7.19 3.83
C ALA A 131 11.32 6.82 3.87
N PHE A 132 11.66 5.54 3.70
CA PHE A 132 13.05 5.06 3.68
C PHE A 132 13.67 5.07 2.30
N PHE A 133 12.91 4.77 1.27
CA PHE A 133 13.46 4.50 -0.07
C PHE A 133 13.26 5.66 -1.06
N HIS A 134 12.27 6.53 -0.84
CA HIS A 134 11.88 7.49 -1.85
C HIS A 134 11.92 8.95 -1.38
N ASN A 135 11.57 9.84 -2.30
CA ASN A 135 11.57 11.27 -2.06
C ASN A 135 10.25 11.74 -1.39
N PRO A 136 10.26 12.92 -0.74
CA PRO A 136 9.08 13.48 -0.07
C PRO A 136 7.88 13.73 -0.99
N LYS A 137 8.09 13.93 -2.28
CA LYS A 137 6.99 14.17 -3.24
C LYS A 137 6.13 12.93 -3.41
N LEU A 138 6.77 11.75 -3.50
CA LEU A 138 6.05 10.48 -3.54
C LEU A 138 5.34 10.21 -2.21
N GLN A 139 5.99 10.53 -1.08
CA GLN A 139 5.41 10.40 0.25
C GLN A 139 4.13 11.24 0.40
N VAL A 140 4.16 12.52 -0.02
CA VAL A 140 2.98 13.40 0.03
C VAL A 140 1.88 12.90 -0.91
N GLY A 141 2.24 12.48 -2.14
CA GLY A 141 1.28 11.90 -3.07
C GLY A 141 0.57 10.67 -2.50
N HIS A 142 1.34 9.75 -1.91
CA HIS A 142 0.81 8.59 -1.20
C HIS A 142 -0.12 8.99 -0.04
N LEU A 143 0.29 9.91 0.83
CA LEU A 143 -0.51 10.35 1.97
C LEU A 143 -1.83 11.00 1.54
N VAL A 144 -1.81 11.82 0.49
CA VAL A 144 -3.04 12.42 -0.07
C VAL A 144 -3.97 11.33 -0.60
N PHE A 145 -3.43 10.39 -1.39
CA PHE A 145 -4.22 9.29 -1.93
C PHE A 145 -4.80 8.40 -0.82
N ALA A 146 -3.96 7.96 0.12
CA ALA A 146 -4.37 7.14 1.25
C ALA A 146 -5.46 7.83 2.11
N SER A 147 -5.28 9.13 2.39
CA SER A 147 -6.26 9.93 3.13
C SER A 147 -7.60 10.00 2.39
N MET A 148 -7.57 10.23 1.07
CA MET A 148 -8.78 10.29 0.26
C MET A 148 -9.54 8.96 0.30
N VAL A 149 -8.86 7.82 0.10
CA VAL A 149 -9.49 6.49 0.15
C VAL A 149 -10.04 6.20 1.54
N THR A 150 -9.29 6.53 2.60
CA THR A 150 -9.71 6.32 3.99
C THR A 150 -10.94 7.16 4.35
N VAL A 151 -10.97 8.43 3.95
CA VAL A 151 -12.13 9.33 4.18
C VAL A 151 -13.36 8.81 3.43
N LEU A 152 -13.21 8.38 2.18
CA LEU A 152 -14.32 7.80 1.41
C LEU A 152 -14.84 6.51 2.06
N SER A 153 -13.94 5.65 2.54
CA SER A 153 -14.32 4.42 3.26
C SER A 153 -15.01 4.72 4.58
N GLY A 154 -14.51 5.70 5.34
CA GLY A 154 -15.16 6.15 6.59
C GLY A 154 -16.52 6.81 6.36
N TRP A 155 -16.67 7.55 5.27
CA TRP A 155 -17.97 8.13 4.90
C TRP A 155 -19.03 7.05 4.70
N THR A 156 -18.69 5.95 4.02
CA THR A 156 -19.64 4.84 3.82
C THR A 156 -20.02 4.14 5.13
N LEU A 157 -19.15 4.15 6.15
CA LEU A 157 -19.46 3.63 7.47
C LEU A 157 -20.46 4.52 8.23
N LEU A 158 -20.31 5.85 8.12
CA LEU A 158 -21.10 6.81 8.89
C LEU A 158 -22.46 7.12 8.25
N PHE A 159 -22.53 7.10 6.93
CA PHE A 159 -23.69 7.60 6.16
C PHE A 159 -24.18 6.60 5.11
N GLY A 160 -23.60 5.39 5.05
CA GLY A 160 -24.06 4.34 4.15
C GLY A 160 -25.35 3.67 4.61
N PRO A 161 -26.03 2.90 3.75
CA PRO A 161 -27.31 2.24 4.07
C PRO A 161 -27.22 1.23 5.23
N ALA A 162 -26.02 0.84 5.66
CA ALA A 162 -25.81 -0.02 6.83
C ALA A 162 -25.80 0.74 8.16
N ALA A 163 -25.82 2.10 8.15
CA ALA A 163 -25.82 2.91 9.37
C ALA A 163 -27.19 2.90 10.10
N ASP A 164 -28.26 2.45 9.43
CA ASP A 164 -29.64 2.45 9.96
C ASP A 164 -30.01 1.14 10.68
N VAL A 165 -29.07 0.22 10.91
CA VAL A 165 -29.31 -1.08 11.57
C VAL A 165 -28.75 -1.09 12.99
N GLY A 166 -29.05 -0.06 13.76
CA GLY A 166 -28.69 0.07 15.18
C GLY A 166 -29.91 0.22 16.07
#